data_031ba2b43a384d4a7ed501fa6e91cb06
#
_entry.id   031ba2b43a384d4a7ed501fa6e91cb06
#
_cell.length_a   1.000
_cell.length_b   1.000
_cell.length_c   1.000
_cell.angle_alpha   90.00
_cell.angle_beta   90.00
_cell.angle_gamma   90.00
#
_symmetry.space_group_name_H-M   'P 1'
#
loop_
_entity.id
_entity.type
_entity.pdbx_description
1 polymer ?
#
loop_
_entity_poly.entity_id
_entity_poly.type
_entity_poly.pdbx_seq_one_letter_code
_entity_poly.pdbx_strand_id
1 'polypeptide(L)'
;MLHKYFVELLGTMFLSFVIFATGNYLAIGAALSVAVLLGGVISGAAFNPAITIALFYAGKLSTNDVIPYILAQIVGGIAGFELVKQFLK
;
A
#
# COMPACT_ATOMS: atom_id res chain seq x y z
N MET A 1 -6.35 -12.89 7.67
CA MET A 1 -5.75 -14.01 6.94
C MET A 1 -4.87 -13.46 5.83
N LEU A 2 -4.56 -14.30 4.85
CA LEU A 2 -3.65 -13.88 3.77
C LEU A 2 -4.21 -12.77 2.91
N HIS A 3 -5.54 -12.69 2.78
CA HIS A 3 -6.17 -11.67 1.93
C HIS A 3 -5.84 -10.25 2.36
N LYS A 4 -5.66 -9.98 3.65
CA LYS A 4 -5.30 -8.63 4.08
C LYS A 4 -3.88 -8.26 3.69
N TYR A 5 -2.96 -9.23 3.68
CA TYR A 5 -1.61 -8.98 3.20
C TYR A 5 -1.59 -8.73 1.70
N PHE A 6 -2.44 -9.45 0.97
CA PHE A 6 -2.58 -9.27 -0.46
C PHE A 6 -3.13 -7.89 -0.80
N VAL A 7 -4.09 -7.41 -0.01
CA VAL A 7 -4.64 -6.05 -0.17
C VAL A 7 -3.55 -5.00 0.08
N GLU A 8 -2.71 -5.21 1.11
CA GLU A 8 -1.62 -4.28 1.36
C GLU A 8 -0.62 -4.26 0.21
N LEU A 9 -0.33 -5.41 -0.37
CA LEU A 9 0.56 -5.50 -1.52
C LEU A 9 -0.03 -4.78 -2.73
N LEU A 10 -1.28 -5.10 -3.09
CA LEU A 10 -1.92 -4.52 -4.27
C LEU A 10 -2.17 -3.03 -4.11
N GLY A 11 -2.60 -2.61 -2.94
CA GLY A 11 -2.86 -1.19 -2.69
C GLY A 11 -1.59 -0.36 -2.75
N THR A 12 -0.52 -0.85 -2.15
CA THR A 12 0.77 -0.16 -2.20
C THR A 12 1.33 -0.16 -3.62
N MET A 13 1.14 -1.26 -4.35
CA MET A 13 1.58 -1.33 -5.74
C MET A 13 0.84 -0.31 -6.60
N PHE A 14 -0.47 -0.20 -6.45
CA PHE A 14 -1.28 0.78 -7.16
C PHE A 14 -0.85 2.20 -6.83
N LEU A 15 -0.68 2.50 -5.54
CA LEU A 15 -0.24 3.82 -5.10
C LEU A 15 1.14 4.16 -5.68
N SER A 16 2.08 3.24 -5.57
CA SER A 16 3.42 3.42 -6.09
C SER A 16 3.41 3.63 -7.61
N PHE A 17 2.60 2.84 -8.31
CA PHE A 17 2.44 2.98 -9.76
C PHE A 17 2.02 4.40 -10.12
N VAL A 18 1.00 4.92 -9.45
CA VAL A 18 0.51 6.28 -9.74
C VAL A 18 1.56 7.33 -9.39
N ILE A 19 2.28 7.15 -8.28
CA ILE A 19 3.34 8.08 -7.89
C ILE A 19 4.39 8.20 -9.01
N PHE A 20 4.89 7.07 -9.48
CA PHE A 20 5.98 7.08 -10.46
C PHE A 20 5.49 7.35 -11.89
N ALA A 21 4.22 7.03 -12.18
CA ALA A 21 3.66 7.30 -13.50
C ALA A 21 3.30 8.78 -13.68
N THR A 22 2.84 9.44 -12.64
CA THR A 22 2.27 10.79 -12.78
C THR A 22 3.06 11.88 -12.07
N GLY A 23 3.63 11.58 -10.90
CA GLY A 23 4.23 12.61 -10.06
C GLY A 23 3.27 13.72 -9.68
N ASN A 24 1.97 13.47 -9.74
CA ASN A 24 0.95 14.50 -9.61
C ASN A 24 0.20 14.30 -8.30
N TYR A 25 0.17 15.36 -7.47
CA TYR A 25 -0.39 15.24 -6.13
C TYR A 25 -1.88 14.90 -6.12
N LEU A 26 -2.63 15.39 -7.09
CA LEU A 26 -4.07 15.07 -7.16
C LEU A 26 -4.29 13.61 -7.56
N ALA A 27 -3.53 13.13 -8.53
CA ALA A 27 -3.62 11.73 -8.95
C ALA A 27 -3.20 10.79 -7.82
N ILE A 28 -2.12 11.15 -7.11
CA ILE A 28 -1.62 10.35 -5.98
C ILE A 28 -2.65 10.34 -4.86
N GLY A 29 -3.23 11.50 -4.52
CA GLY A 29 -4.27 11.57 -3.51
C GLY A 29 -5.51 10.78 -3.89
N ALA A 30 -5.90 10.84 -5.16
CA ALA A 30 -7.04 10.07 -5.65
C ALA A 30 -6.76 8.56 -5.57
N ALA A 31 -5.54 8.14 -5.94
CA ALA A 31 -5.16 6.73 -5.87
C ALA A 31 -5.22 6.23 -4.42
N LEU A 32 -4.69 7.01 -3.48
CA LEU A 32 -4.74 6.66 -2.07
C LEU A 32 -6.19 6.58 -1.59
N SER A 33 -7.02 7.54 -1.99
CA SER A 33 -8.45 7.56 -1.61
C SER A 33 -9.15 6.30 -2.08
N VAL A 34 -8.94 5.90 -3.32
CA VAL A 34 -9.56 4.69 -3.88
C VAL A 34 -9.04 3.44 -3.16
N ALA A 35 -7.74 3.36 -2.94
CA ALA A 35 -7.15 2.21 -2.27
C ALA A 35 -7.68 2.07 -0.84
N VAL A 36 -7.84 3.17 -0.13
CA VAL A 36 -8.40 3.16 1.23
C VAL A 36 -9.88 2.78 1.20
N LEU A 37 -10.62 3.33 0.25
CA LEU A 37 -12.05 3.00 0.12
C LEU A 37 -12.26 1.51 -0.09
N LEU A 38 -11.47 0.89 -0.96
CA LEU A 38 -11.65 -0.52 -1.29
C LEU A 38 -10.97 -1.45 -0.29
N GLY A 39 -9.80 -1.07 0.19
CA GLY A 39 -8.97 -1.95 1.03
C GLY A 39 -9.18 -1.77 2.52
N GLY A 40 -9.71 -0.64 2.94
CA GLY A 40 -9.80 -0.31 4.36
C GLY A 40 -10.55 -1.33 5.18
N VAL A 41 -11.67 -1.83 4.65
CA VAL A 41 -12.50 -2.82 5.36
C VAL A 41 -11.83 -4.19 5.44
N ILE A 42 -10.82 -4.43 4.62
CA ILE A 42 -10.13 -5.74 4.60
C ILE A 42 -8.84 -5.68 5.40
N SER A 43 -7.97 -4.72 5.10
CA SER A 43 -6.64 -4.66 5.71
C SER A 43 -6.43 -3.48 6.64
N GLY A 44 -7.34 -2.52 6.66
CA GLY A 44 -7.15 -1.26 7.36
C GLY A 44 -6.40 -0.22 6.52
N ALA A 45 -5.95 -0.60 5.34
CA ALA A 45 -5.36 0.30 4.33
C ALA A 45 -4.21 1.13 4.88
N ALA A 46 -3.21 0.46 5.45
CA ALA A 46 -2.01 1.14 5.94
C ALA A 46 -1.15 1.60 4.78
N PHE A 47 -0.82 0.71 3.85
CA PHE A 47 -0.08 0.97 2.62
C PHE A 47 1.27 1.67 2.81
N ASN A 48 1.82 1.61 4.00
CA ASN A 48 3.01 2.38 4.37
C ASN A 48 3.60 1.78 5.63
N PRO A 49 4.89 1.42 5.66
CA PRO A 49 5.50 0.84 6.86
C PRO A 49 5.42 1.76 8.09
N ALA A 50 5.54 3.08 7.91
CA ALA A 50 5.45 4.01 9.02
C ALA A 50 4.03 4.02 9.61
N ILE A 51 3.02 4.01 8.74
CA ILE A 51 1.62 3.95 9.17
C ILE A 51 1.32 2.61 9.82
N THR A 52 1.90 1.53 9.31
CA THR A 52 1.75 0.20 9.90
C THR A 52 2.25 0.19 11.35
N ILE A 53 3.42 0.76 11.60
CA ILE A 53 3.97 0.84 12.95
C ILE A 53 3.08 1.72 13.84
N ALA A 54 2.59 2.83 13.30
CA ALA A 54 1.70 3.72 14.06
C ALA A 54 0.40 3.02 14.43
N LEU A 55 -0.18 2.24 13.52
CA LEU A 55 -1.37 1.46 13.79
C LEU A 55 -1.12 0.42 14.87
N PHE A 56 0.00 -0.26 14.83
CA PHE A 56 0.39 -1.19 15.86
C PHE A 56 0.51 -0.47 17.21
N TYR A 57 1.20 0.63 17.25
CA TYR A 57 1.38 1.42 18.47
C TYR A 57 0.05 1.91 19.02
N ALA A 58 -0.89 2.25 18.15
CA ALA A 58 -2.22 2.72 18.54
C ALA A 58 -3.15 1.58 18.97
N GLY A 59 -2.68 0.34 18.93
CA GLY A 59 -3.50 -0.82 19.32
C GLY A 59 -4.49 -1.24 18.25
N LYS A 60 -4.29 -0.81 17.01
CA LYS A 60 -5.22 -1.08 15.89
C LYS A 60 -4.72 -2.14 14.93
N LEU A 61 -3.55 -2.70 15.17
CA LEU A 61 -2.98 -3.75 14.33
C LEU A 61 -2.31 -4.79 15.22
N SER A 62 -2.57 -6.06 14.96
CA SER A 62 -1.97 -7.16 15.70
C SER A 62 -0.47 -7.22 15.46
N THR A 63 0.28 -7.58 16.51
CA THR A 63 1.73 -7.81 16.40
C THR A 63 2.07 -8.77 15.27
N ASN A 64 1.23 -9.81 15.07
CA ASN A 64 1.48 -10.82 14.06
C ASN A 64 1.37 -10.28 12.64
N ASP A 65 0.71 -9.15 12.46
CA ASP A 65 0.51 -8.56 11.14
C ASP A 65 1.58 -7.54 10.76
N VAL A 66 2.38 -7.08 11.72
CA VAL A 66 3.32 -5.96 11.47
C VAL A 66 4.32 -6.32 10.37
N ILE A 67 5.04 -7.42 10.54
CA ILE A 67 6.06 -7.82 9.57
C ILE A 67 5.45 -8.20 8.22
N PRO A 68 4.39 -9.02 8.15
CA PRO A 68 3.75 -9.31 6.85
C PRO A 68 3.27 -8.06 6.12
N TYR A 69 2.71 -7.08 6.84
CA TYR A 69 2.28 -5.83 6.22
C TYR A 69 3.46 -5.08 5.62
N ILE A 70 4.53 -4.94 6.39
CA ILE A 70 5.70 -4.19 5.93
C ILE A 70 6.32 -4.86 4.71
N LEU A 71 6.45 -6.19 4.72
CA LEU A 71 6.98 -6.92 3.58
C LEU A 71 6.11 -6.76 2.35
N ALA A 72 4.78 -6.87 2.50
CA ALA A 72 3.85 -6.68 1.40
C ALA A 72 3.96 -5.27 0.82
N GLN A 73 4.09 -4.27 1.68
CA GLN A 73 4.21 -2.88 1.26
C GLN A 73 5.51 -2.63 0.49
N ILE A 74 6.61 -3.16 0.98
CA ILE A 74 7.91 -3.01 0.29
C ILE A 74 7.85 -3.67 -1.09
N VAL A 75 7.37 -4.90 -1.15
CA VAL A 75 7.25 -5.63 -2.42
C VAL A 75 6.30 -4.88 -3.36
N GLY A 76 5.15 -4.44 -2.85
CA GLY A 76 4.17 -3.69 -3.64
C GLY A 76 4.76 -2.39 -4.19
N GLY A 77 5.46 -1.65 -3.34
CA GLY A 77 6.06 -0.38 -3.76
C GLY A 77 7.07 -0.57 -4.89
N ILE A 78 7.94 -1.56 -4.75
CA ILE A 78 8.93 -1.87 -5.78
C ILE A 78 8.24 -2.35 -7.06
N ALA A 79 7.23 -3.21 -6.93
CA ALA A 79 6.50 -3.72 -8.09
C ALA A 79 5.81 -2.60 -8.86
N GLY A 80 5.24 -1.62 -8.16
CA GLY A 80 4.61 -0.48 -8.82
C GLY A 80 5.59 0.32 -9.66
N PHE A 81 6.77 0.57 -9.13
CA PHE A 81 7.82 1.24 -9.90
C PHE A 81 8.25 0.40 -11.10
N GLU A 82 8.43 -0.90 -10.91
CA GLU A 82 8.84 -1.78 -12.01
C GLU A 82 7.80 -1.79 -13.14
N LEU A 83 6.51 -1.76 -12.80
CA LEU A 83 5.47 -1.68 -13.83
C LEU A 83 5.57 -0.41 -14.66
N VAL A 84 5.82 0.73 -14.01
CA VAL A 84 6.02 1.99 -14.73
C VAL A 84 7.22 1.86 -15.67
N LYS A 85 8.32 1.34 -15.16
CA LYS A 85 9.55 1.20 -15.94
C LYS A 85 9.35 0.31 -17.16
N GLN A 86 8.57 -0.77 -17.01
CA GLN A 86 8.35 -1.73 -18.09
C GLN A 86 7.35 -1.22 -19.14
N PHE A 87 6.32 -0.52 -18.73
CA PHE A 87 5.19 -0.23 -19.61
C PHE A 87 5.03 1.23 -20.01
N LEU A 88 5.66 2.16 -19.30
CA LEU A 88 5.50 3.58 -19.57
C LEU A 88 6.81 4.27 -19.99
N LYS A 89 7.89 3.52 -20.09
CA LYS A 89 9.17 4.04 -20.57
C LYS A 89 9.43 3.64 -22.01
#